data_9a9e91b6f26874709ecfed9c340925da
#
_entry.id   9a9e91b6f26874709ecfed9c340925da
#
_cell.length_a   1.000
_cell.length_b   1.000
_cell.length_c   1.000
_cell.angle_alpha   90.00
_cell.angle_beta   90.00
_cell.angle_gamma   90.00
#
_symmetry.space_group_name_H-M   'P 1'
#
loop_
_entity.id
_entity.type
_entity.pdbx_description
1 polymer ?
#
loop_
_entity_poly.entity_id
_entity_poly.type
_entity_poly.pdbx_seq_one_letter_code
_entity_poly.pdbx_strand_id
1 'polypeptide(L)'
;MTVAHLAQSVGVSRNTITNYESGKTEPAASDLVRLSAALGCAVTDLLSGSGAPMPPRFAFRAHAPLRKDPEIAVAARKYLRAYDEIEEITNSRLQGKLRTFDGDGEGPLKDREIESAADTLRQSSGLHDTGPENIASVLEGLGVRTLFFEHAARGLEGLSTIQGEMMLVMLRDRRRVVERTIFSAAHELGHLVLHPHLFTNDERDEETDPRRYEDEANRFAGNFLVPSDELVRVWNEERLNRHSLFNALILLKRVFHVSFHCLYHRVTELKLHAGIDRANFIHQIKKQLGISGPARMEDLEPDPLKPDVLYRTNRFSRLVRSAFLQDLIGVSKVAEMFQVPVDRAMEITAEWLRPGYELVDDGDL
;
A
#
# COMPACT_ATOMS: atom_id res chain seq x y z
N MET A 1 -11.37 -0.17 -19.52
CA MET A 1 -10.76 -0.16 -20.88
C MET A 1 -11.89 -0.01 -21.90
N THR A 2 -11.79 0.89 -22.91
CA THR A 2 -12.83 1.02 -23.94
C THR A 2 -12.72 -0.11 -24.97
N VAL A 3 -13.84 -0.46 -25.61
CA VAL A 3 -13.89 -1.49 -26.69
C VAL A 3 -12.88 -1.17 -27.81
N ALA A 4 -12.70 0.12 -28.13
CA ALA A 4 -11.73 0.54 -29.15
C ALA A 4 -10.27 0.27 -28.71
N HIS A 5 -9.95 0.52 -27.46
CA HIS A 5 -8.61 0.28 -26.90
C HIS A 5 -8.32 -1.22 -26.80
N LEU A 6 -9.30 -2.02 -26.35
CA LEU A 6 -9.18 -3.48 -26.30
C LEU A 6 -8.96 -4.06 -27.71
N ALA A 7 -9.73 -3.60 -28.70
CA ALA A 7 -9.60 -4.02 -30.10
C ALA A 7 -8.19 -3.75 -30.64
N GLN A 8 -7.64 -2.58 -30.34
CA GLN A 8 -6.29 -2.21 -30.72
C GLN A 8 -5.22 -3.10 -30.04
N SER A 9 -5.37 -3.35 -28.73
CA SER A 9 -4.43 -4.19 -27.97
C SER A 9 -4.42 -5.65 -28.41
N VAL A 10 -5.59 -6.16 -28.85
CA VAL A 10 -5.74 -7.54 -29.35
C VAL A 10 -5.42 -7.66 -30.84
N GLY A 11 -5.37 -6.55 -31.59
CA GLY A 11 -5.12 -6.53 -33.03
C GLY A 11 -6.33 -6.99 -33.85
N VAL A 12 -7.55 -6.71 -33.40
CA VAL A 12 -8.81 -7.02 -34.08
C VAL A 12 -9.66 -5.76 -34.28
N SER A 13 -10.75 -5.87 -35.06
CA SER A 13 -11.66 -4.75 -35.24
C SER A 13 -12.55 -4.52 -34.01
N ARG A 14 -13.03 -3.27 -33.83
CA ARG A 14 -14.01 -2.95 -32.77
C ARG A 14 -15.27 -3.83 -32.90
N ASN A 15 -15.73 -4.07 -34.12
CA ASN A 15 -16.87 -4.94 -34.35
C ASN A 15 -16.61 -6.39 -33.94
N THR A 16 -15.39 -6.88 -34.09
CA THR A 16 -14.98 -8.22 -33.62
C THR A 16 -15.15 -8.33 -32.14
N ILE A 17 -14.64 -7.36 -31.34
CA ILE A 17 -14.83 -7.34 -29.89
C ILE A 17 -16.31 -7.29 -29.51
N THR A 18 -17.10 -6.42 -30.16
CA THR A 18 -18.56 -6.32 -29.91
C THR A 18 -19.28 -7.64 -30.22
N ASN A 19 -18.84 -8.37 -31.25
CA ASN A 19 -19.40 -9.68 -31.59
C ASN A 19 -19.02 -10.73 -30.54
N TYR A 20 -17.81 -10.69 -29.99
CA TYR A 20 -17.39 -11.56 -28.86
C TYR A 20 -18.23 -11.26 -27.61
N GLU A 21 -18.39 -9.98 -27.25
CA GLU A 21 -19.20 -9.55 -26.09
C GLU A 21 -20.67 -9.93 -26.22
N SER A 22 -21.20 -9.92 -27.43
CA SER A 22 -22.61 -10.29 -27.72
C SER A 22 -22.83 -11.79 -27.96
N GLY A 23 -21.75 -12.60 -27.92
CA GLY A 23 -21.83 -14.04 -28.21
C GLY A 23 -22.17 -14.39 -29.69
N LYS A 24 -22.07 -13.43 -30.62
CA LYS A 24 -22.29 -13.67 -32.04
C LYS A 24 -21.19 -14.50 -32.70
N THR A 25 -19.97 -14.36 -32.19
CA THR A 25 -18.81 -15.13 -32.63
C THR A 25 -17.96 -15.49 -31.43
N GLU A 26 -17.32 -16.66 -31.46
CA GLU A 26 -16.38 -17.09 -30.45
C GLU A 26 -14.96 -16.66 -30.83
N PRO A 27 -14.15 -16.19 -29.85
CA PRO A 27 -12.75 -15.88 -30.08
C PRO A 27 -11.94 -17.13 -30.46
N ALA A 28 -11.04 -16.99 -31.41
CA ALA A 28 -10.06 -18.02 -31.68
C ALA A 28 -9.09 -18.18 -30.48
N ALA A 29 -8.44 -19.36 -30.33
CA ALA A 29 -7.51 -19.60 -29.23
C ALA A 29 -6.40 -18.53 -29.15
N SER A 30 -5.90 -18.06 -30.28
CA SER A 30 -4.93 -16.96 -30.36
C SER A 30 -5.47 -15.62 -29.86
N ASP A 31 -6.76 -15.38 -30.06
CA ASP A 31 -7.41 -14.15 -29.60
C ASP A 31 -7.73 -14.23 -28.12
N LEU A 32 -8.10 -15.42 -27.60
CA LEU A 32 -8.26 -15.66 -26.17
C LEU A 32 -6.97 -15.37 -25.39
N VAL A 33 -5.81 -15.80 -25.89
CA VAL A 33 -4.51 -15.51 -25.28
C VAL A 33 -4.24 -13.99 -25.29
N ARG A 34 -4.51 -13.31 -26.41
CA ARG A 34 -4.33 -11.85 -26.51
C ARG A 34 -5.33 -11.09 -25.64
N LEU A 35 -6.58 -11.54 -25.59
CA LEU A 35 -7.62 -10.98 -24.73
C LEU A 35 -7.24 -11.16 -23.25
N SER A 36 -6.78 -12.35 -22.86
CA SER A 36 -6.35 -12.62 -21.50
C SER A 36 -5.19 -11.71 -21.07
N ALA A 37 -4.21 -11.54 -21.94
CA ALA A 37 -3.09 -10.62 -21.71
C ALA A 37 -3.55 -9.16 -21.59
N ALA A 38 -4.41 -8.68 -22.50
CA ALA A 38 -4.92 -7.32 -22.53
C ALA A 38 -5.85 -7.01 -21.34
N LEU A 39 -6.64 -8.00 -20.90
CA LEU A 39 -7.58 -7.87 -19.79
C LEU A 39 -6.93 -8.20 -18.43
N GLY A 40 -5.70 -8.76 -18.43
CA GLY A 40 -5.00 -9.21 -17.21
C GLY A 40 -5.76 -10.35 -16.50
N CYS A 41 -6.38 -11.26 -17.27
CA CYS A 41 -7.12 -12.40 -16.74
C CYS A 41 -6.56 -13.72 -17.31
N ALA A 42 -6.80 -14.85 -16.63
CA ALA A 42 -6.41 -16.14 -17.18
C ALA A 42 -7.31 -16.51 -18.35
N VAL A 43 -6.79 -17.29 -19.31
CA VAL A 43 -7.61 -17.82 -20.44
C VAL A 43 -8.77 -18.66 -19.92
N THR A 44 -8.56 -19.39 -18.83
CA THR A 44 -9.61 -20.17 -18.14
C THR A 44 -10.76 -19.31 -17.65
N ASP A 45 -10.51 -18.07 -17.23
CA ASP A 45 -11.56 -17.14 -16.76
C ASP A 45 -12.47 -16.68 -17.93
N LEU A 46 -11.88 -16.55 -19.13
CA LEU A 46 -12.64 -16.20 -20.34
C LEU A 46 -13.51 -17.39 -20.83
N LEU A 47 -13.12 -18.62 -20.49
CA LEU A 47 -13.80 -19.84 -20.93
C LEU A 47 -14.83 -20.35 -19.92
N SER A 48 -14.70 -20.02 -18.63
CA SER A 48 -15.50 -20.65 -17.56
C SER A 48 -16.94 -20.18 -17.46
N GLY A 49 -17.37 -19.16 -18.20
CA GLY A 49 -18.78 -18.69 -18.20
C GLY A 49 -19.33 -18.24 -16.85
N SER A 50 -18.60 -18.49 -15.76
CA SER A 50 -18.83 -17.91 -14.45
C SER A 50 -18.41 -16.45 -14.54
N GLY A 51 -19.33 -15.55 -14.28
CA GLY A 51 -19.13 -14.10 -14.43
C GLY A 51 -17.73 -13.72 -13.97
N ALA A 52 -16.95 -13.13 -14.89
CA ALA A 52 -15.58 -12.75 -14.60
C ALA A 52 -15.57 -11.99 -13.27
N PRO A 53 -14.69 -12.32 -12.31
CA PRO A 53 -14.61 -11.58 -11.07
C PRO A 53 -14.47 -10.11 -11.42
N MET A 54 -15.34 -9.29 -10.84
CA MET A 54 -15.38 -7.86 -11.12
C MET A 54 -13.95 -7.29 -10.97
N PRO A 55 -13.46 -6.54 -11.96
CA PRO A 55 -12.09 -6.05 -11.87
C PRO A 55 -11.89 -5.28 -10.58
N PRO A 56 -10.74 -5.44 -9.89
CA PRO A 56 -10.47 -4.71 -8.67
C PRO A 56 -10.62 -3.21 -8.94
N ARG A 57 -11.35 -2.55 -8.07
CA ARG A 57 -11.57 -1.11 -8.14
C ARG A 57 -10.53 -0.43 -7.29
N PHE A 58 -9.73 0.39 -7.92
CA PHE A 58 -8.69 1.16 -7.25
C PHE A 58 -9.20 2.56 -6.96
N ALA A 59 -8.80 3.16 -5.84
CA ALA A 59 -9.01 4.57 -5.58
C ALA A 59 -8.17 5.47 -6.51
N PHE A 60 -8.19 5.19 -7.80
CA PHE A 60 -7.44 5.95 -8.82
C PHE A 60 -7.80 7.45 -8.86
N ARG A 61 -8.86 7.86 -8.17
CA ARG A 61 -9.25 9.27 -8.11
C ARG A 61 -8.29 10.06 -7.25
N ALA A 62 -7.75 9.44 -6.20
CA ALA A 62 -6.71 10.02 -5.39
C ALA A 62 -5.37 10.07 -6.15
N HIS A 63 -5.05 9.02 -6.92
CA HIS A 63 -3.79 8.92 -7.65
C HIS A 63 -3.99 9.18 -9.16
N ALA A 64 -4.29 10.42 -9.53
CA ALA A 64 -4.52 10.83 -10.94
C ALA A 64 -3.48 10.33 -11.97
N PRO A 65 -2.17 10.18 -11.64
CA PRO A 65 -1.19 9.59 -12.56
C PRO A 65 -1.49 8.12 -12.92
N LEU A 66 -2.14 7.37 -12.04
CA LEU A 66 -2.36 5.93 -12.19
C LEU A 66 -3.56 5.55 -13.07
N ARG A 67 -4.51 6.46 -13.26
CA ARG A 67 -5.62 6.27 -14.21
C ARG A 67 -5.14 5.95 -15.62
N LYS A 68 -3.90 6.31 -15.94
CA LYS A 68 -3.33 6.23 -17.29
C LYS A 68 -2.36 5.05 -17.46
N ASP A 69 -2.04 4.31 -16.38
CA ASP A 69 -1.10 3.19 -16.45
C ASP A 69 -1.83 1.85 -16.31
N PRO A 70 -2.19 1.20 -17.42
CA PRO A 70 -2.87 -0.09 -17.39
C PRO A 70 -2.00 -1.22 -16.82
N GLU A 71 -0.67 -1.08 -16.83
CA GLU A 71 0.24 -2.13 -16.33
C GLU A 71 0.11 -2.30 -14.83
N ILE A 72 -0.08 -1.20 -14.08
CA ILE A 72 -0.28 -1.25 -12.62
C ILE A 72 -1.57 -1.99 -12.27
N ALA A 73 -2.65 -1.71 -12.99
CA ALA A 73 -3.93 -2.39 -12.77
C ALA A 73 -3.85 -3.89 -13.08
N VAL A 74 -3.06 -4.26 -14.09
CA VAL A 74 -2.79 -5.67 -14.43
C VAL A 74 -1.95 -6.35 -13.35
N ALA A 75 -0.87 -5.70 -12.91
CA ALA A 75 -0.01 -6.22 -11.85
C ALA A 75 -0.80 -6.43 -10.54
N ALA A 76 -1.57 -5.43 -10.11
CA ALA A 76 -2.38 -5.52 -8.90
C ALA A 76 -3.42 -6.64 -8.97
N ARG A 77 -4.06 -6.86 -10.13
CA ARG A 77 -4.97 -7.99 -10.32
C ARG A 77 -4.28 -9.34 -10.18
N LYS A 78 -3.09 -9.48 -10.75
CA LYS A 78 -2.30 -10.73 -10.62
C LYS A 78 -1.97 -11.01 -9.15
N TYR A 79 -1.55 -9.99 -8.41
CA TYR A 79 -1.24 -10.14 -7.00
C TYR A 79 -2.47 -10.44 -6.13
N LEU A 80 -3.61 -9.79 -6.40
CA LEU A 80 -4.86 -10.12 -5.70
C LEU A 80 -5.24 -11.59 -5.88
N ARG A 81 -5.13 -12.10 -7.10
CA ARG A 81 -5.39 -13.51 -7.39
C ARG A 81 -4.40 -14.44 -6.69
N ALA A 82 -3.11 -14.13 -6.79
CA ALA A 82 -2.07 -14.91 -6.13
C ALA A 82 -2.29 -14.93 -4.61
N TYR A 83 -2.72 -13.81 -4.03
CA TYR A 83 -3.00 -13.72 -2.60
C TYR A 83 -4.25 -14.53 -2.21
N ASP A 84 -5.34 -14.43 -2.97
CA ASP A 84 -6.57 -15.21 -2.74
C ASP A 84 -6.28 -16.71 -2.87
N GLU A 85 -5.56 -17.12 -3.89
CA GLU A 85 -5.19 -18.50 -4.16
C GLU A 85 -4.30 -19.10 -3.05
N ILE A 86 -3.27 -18.36 -2.60
CA ILE A 86 -2.39 -18.88 -1.55
C ILE A 86 -3.11 -18.96 -0.19
N GLU A 87 -4.03 -18.04 0.11
CA GLU A 87 -4.89 -18.11 1.29
C GLU A 87 -5.83 -19.31 1.24
N GLU A 88 -6.32 -19.66 0.06
CA GLU A 88 -7.16 -20.85 -0.14
C GLU A 88 -6.33 -22.14 0.02
N ILE A 89 -5.19 -22.24 -0.66
CA ILE A 89 -4.28 -23.38 -0.59
C ILE A 89 -3.85 -23.66 0.87
N THR A 90 -3.54 -22.63 1.63
CA THR A 90 -3.09 -22.73 3.03
C THR A 90 -4.23 -22.73 4.04
N ASN A 91 -5.48 -22.63 3.59
CA ASN A 91 -6.66 -22.48 4.44
C ASN A 91 -6.48 -21.36 5.51
N SER A 92 -5.90 -20.24 5.08
CA SER A 92 -5.47 -19.13 5.95
C SER A 92 -6.10 -17.81 5.52
N ARG A 93 -7.40 -17.79 5.17
CA ARG A 93 -8.07 -16.56 4.74
C ARG A 93 -8.02 -15.49 5.83
N LEU A 94 -7.53 -14.32 5.44
CA LEU A 94 -7.54 -13.16 6.31
C LEU A 94 -8.98 -12.63 6.41
N GLN A 95 -9.51 -12.63 7.62
CA GLN A 95 -10.84 -12.07 7.84
C GLN A 95 -10.78 -10.56 8.02
N GLY A 96 -11.51 -9.85 7.18
CA GLY A 96 -11.60 -8.39 7.24
C GLY A 96 -12.28 -7.96 8.54
N LYS A 97 -11.60 -7.08 9.29
CA LYS A 97 -12.13 -6.44 10.50
C LYS A 97 -12.08 -4.92 10.40
N LEU A 98 -11.66 -4.41 9.23
CA LEU A 98 -11.53 -2.99 9.03
C LEU A 98 -12.92 -2.33 9.09
N ARG A 99 -13.08 -1.41 10.03
CA ARG A 99 -14.26 -0.55 10.07
C ARG A 99 -14.01 0.66 9.20
N THR A 100 -14.90 0.86 8.24
CA THR A 100 -14.92 2.07 7.42
C THR A 100 -15.69 3.18 8.12
N PHE A 101 -15.41 4.41 7.76
CA PHE A 101 -16.15 5.57 8.23
C PHE A 101 -17.52 5.62 7.52
N ASP A 102 -18.59 5.73 8.31
CA ASP A 102 -19.97 5.78 7.81
C ASP A 102 -20.34 7.22 7.35
N GLY A 103 -19.50 7.81 6.49
CA GLY A 103 -19.81 9.10 5.85
C GLY A 103 -20.57 8.90 4.55
N ASP A 104 -21.45 9.83 4.24
CA ASP A 104 -22.18 9.86 2.95
C ASP A 104 -21.28 10.18 1.74
N GLY A 105 -20.01 10.55 1.99
CA GLY A 105 -19.05 10.97 0.96
C GLY A 105 -19.30 12.39 0.43
N GLU A 106 -20.37 13.04 0.92
CA GLU A 106 -20.73 14.41 0.55
C GLU A 106 -19.97 15.44 1.39
N GLY A 107 -19.16 16.24 0.75
CA GLY A 107 -18.40 17.31 1.40
C GLY A 107 -17.10 16.86 2.10
N PRO A 108 -16.26 17.82 2.54
CA PRO A 108 -15.00 17.55 3.24
C PRO A 108 -15.24 17.08 4.68
N LEU A 109 -14.45 16.10 5.11
CA LEU A 109 -14.45 15.63 6.49
C LEU A 109 -13.83 16.69 7.42
N LYS A 110 -14.39 16.82 8.62
CA LYS A 110 -13.82 17.70 9.64
C LYS A 110 -12.59 17.04 10.28
N ASP A 111 -11.63 17.85 10.72
CA ASP A 111 -10.40 17.37 11.36
C ASP A 111 -10.68 16.40 12.51
N ARG A 112 -11.69 16.72 13.34
CA ARG A 112 -12.11 15.85 14.46
C ARG A 112 -12.67 14.49 14.04
N GLU A 113 -13.34 14.43 12.89
CA GLU A 113 -13.89 13.18 12.36
C GLU A 113 -12.75 12.27 11.89
N ILE A 114 -11.75 12.85 11.22
CA ILE A 114 -10.56 12.14 10.77
C ILE A 114 -9.74 11.64 11.97
N GLU A 115 -9.51 12.51 12.97
CA GLU A 115 -8.80 12.15 14.20
C GLU A 115 -9.51 11.04 14.95
N SER A 116 -10.83 11.14 15.16
CA SER A 116 -11.64 10.11 15.81
C SER A 116 -11.61 8.77 15.06
N ALA A 117 -11.62 8.79 13.73
CA ALA A 117 -11.50 7.57 12.93
C ALA A 117 -10.13 6.93 13.11
N ALA A 118 -9.05 7.71 13.12
CA ALA A 118 -7.70 7.25 13.34
C ALA A 118 -7.53 6.64 14.75
N ASP A 119 -8.04 7.29 15.79
CA ASP A 119 -7.96 6.82 17.18
C ASP A 119 -8.75 5.53 17.40
N THR A 120 -9.97 5.46 16.84
CA THR A 120 -10.79 4.25 16.90
C THR A 120 -10.06 3.07 16.26
N LEU A 121 -9.40 3.30 15.14
CA LEU A 121 -8.68 2.25 14.45
C LEU A 121 -7.41 1.83 15.20
N ARG A 122 -6.69 2.77 15.79
CA ARG A 122 -5.53 2.46 16.66
C ARG A 122 -5.93 1.55 17.82
N GLN A 123 -7.01 1.87 18.52
CA GLN A 123 -7.52 1.06 19.63
C GLN A 123 -7.83 -0.37 19.17
N SER A 124 -8.45 -0.53 18.01
CA SER A 124 -8.79 -1.85 17.46
C SER A 124 -7.58 -2.62 16.93
N SER A 125 -6.50 -1.93 16.55
CA SER A 125 -5.25 -2.52 16.04
C SER A 125 -4.27 -2.94 17.13
N GLY A 126 -4.55 -2.62 18.39
CA GLY A 126 -3.64 -2.87 19.51
C GLY A 126 -2.44 -1.92 19.57
N LEU A 127 -2.43 -0.88 18.75
CA LEU A 127 -1.46 0.21 18.83
C LEU A 127 -1.90 1.16 19.95
N HIS A 128 -1.14 1.20 21.04
CA HIS A 128 -1.40 2.11 22.15
C HIS A 128 -0.53 3.36 22.06
N ASP A 129 0.55 3.41 22.80
CA ASP A 129 1.31 4.62 23.09
C ASP A 129 2.47 4.88 22.12
N THR A 130 2.81 3.91 21.27
CA THR A 130 3.96 3.99 20.36
C THR A 130 3.55 3.94 18.89
N GLY A 131 4.47 4.30 18.02
CA GLY A 131 4.30 4.06 16.58
C GLY A 131 4.38 2.57 16.23
N PRO A 132 3.89 2.16 15.05
CA PRO A 132 3.98 0.78 14.61
C PRO A 132 5.44 0.40 14.33
N GLU A 133 5.94 -0.66 14.95
CA GLU A 133 7.24 -1.23 14.59
C GLU A 133 7.18 -1.88 13.20
N ASN A 134 6.06 -2.53 12.89
CA ASN A 134 5.80 -3.13 11.59
C ASN A 134 4.39 -2.77 11.11
N ILE A 135 4.28 -1.78 10.24
CA ILE A 135 2.99 -1.30 9.72
C ILE A 135 2.27 -2.38 8.88
N ALA A 136 2.99 -3.26 8.18
CA ALA A 136 2.39 -4.33 7.40
C ALA A 136 1.65 -5.31 8.32
N SER A 137 2.25 -5.70 9.45
CA SER A 137 1.60 -6.56 10.43
C SER A 137 0.37 -5.90 11.06
N VAL A 138 0.39 -4.59 11.26
CA VAL A 138 -0.77 -3.83 11.76
C VAL A 138 -1.92 -3.86 10.75
N LEU A 139 -1.63 -3.59 9.47
CA LEU A 139 -2.64 -3.66 8.41
C LEU A 139 -3.23 -5.08 8.30
N GLU A 140 -2.39 -6.10 8.34
CA GLU A 140 -2.82 -7.50 8.31
C GLU A 140 -3.70 -7.86 9.52
N GLY A 141 -3.35 -7.37 10.71
CA GLY A 141 -4.19 -7.49 11.91
C GLY A 141 -5.58 -6.86 11.77
N LEU A 142 -5.69 -5.82 10.97
CA LEU A 142 -6.94 -5.15 10.61
C LEU A 142 -7.69 -5.84 9.45
N GLY A 143 -7.11 -6.90 8.86
CA GLY A 143 -7.70 -7.61 7.74
C GLY A 143 -7.35 -7.04 6.37
N VAL A 144 -6.39 -6.13 6.30
CA VAL A 144 -5.89 -5.54 5.06
C VAL A 144 -4.63 -6.28 4.63
N ARG A 145 -4.64 -6.86 3.45
CA ARG A 145 -3.49 -7.54 2.87
C ARG A 145 -2.45 -6.52 2.45
N THR A 146 -1.18 -6.83 2.69
CA THR A 146 -0.07 -5.96 2.29
C THR A 146 0.83 -6.65 1.28
N LEU A 147 1.31 -5.88 0.32
CA LEU A 147 2.24 -6.32 -0.68
C LEU A 147 3.27 -5.24 -0.98
N PHE A 148 4.53 -5.62 -1.09
CA PHE A 148 5.59 -4.74 -1.58
C PHE A 148 5.85 -5.00 -3.06
N PHE A 149 6.06 -3.93 -3.83
CA PHE A 149 6.31 -4.03 -5.26
C PHE A 149 7.42 -3.10 -5.71
N GLU A 150 8.18 -3.57 -6.69
CA GLU A 150 9.13 -2.73 -7.42
C GLU A 150 8.46 -2.26 -8.72
N HIS A 151 8.29 -0.96 -8.90
CA HIS A 151 7.79 -0.39 -10.14
C HIS A 151 8.50 0.91 -10.51
N ALA A 152 8.74 1.06 -11.81
CA ALA A 152 9.46 2.22 -12.35
C ALA A 152 8.62 3.52 -12.41
N ALA A 153 7.30 3.46 -12.17
CA ALA A 153 6.45 4.64 -12.22
C ALA A 153 6.87 5.70 -11.20
N ARG A 154 7.24 6.86 -11.70
CA ARG A 154 7.60 8.00 -10.84
C ARG A 154 6.36 8.50 -10.12
N GLY A 155 6.45 8.63 -8.79
CA GLY A 155 5.41 9.24 -7.96
C GLY A 155 4.41 8.27 -7.34
N LEU A 156 4.45 6.97 -7.68
CA LEU A 156 3.65 5.96 -6.99
C LEU A 156 4.38 5.47 -5.75
N GLU A 157 3.84 5.74 -4.58
CA GLU A 157 4.38 5.29 -3.29
C GLU A 157 3.54 4.17 -2.69
N GLY A 158 2.25 4.20 -2.90
CA GLY A 158 1.29 3.21 -2.46
C GLY A 158 0.07 3.16 -3.36
N LEU A 159 -0.73 2.15 -3.18
CA LEU A 159 -1.99 1.94 -3.86
C LEU A 159 -2.89 1.06 -3.00
N SER A 160 -4.13 1.47 -2.80
CA SER A 160 -5.14 0.66 -2.14
C SER A 160 -6.24 0.21 -3.10
N THR A 161 -6.81 -0.96 -2.82
CA THR A 161 -7.94 -1.50 -3.59
C THR A 161 -8.86 -2.36 -2.74
N ILE A 162 -10.13 -2.41 -3.13
CA ILE A 162 -11.14 -3.31 -2.57
C ILE A 162 -11.71 -4.17 -3.72
N GLN A 163 -11.75 -5.48 -3.50
CA GLN A 163 -12.40 -6.44 -4.40
C GLN A 163 -13.26 -7.40 -3.57
N GLY A 164 -14.59 -7.23 -3.60
CA GLY A 164 -15.47 -7.94 -2.69
C GLY A 164 -15.15 -7.60 -1.24
N GLU A 165 -14.86 -8.62 -0.44
CA GLU A 165 -14.42 -8.46 0.95
C GLU A 165 -12.90 -8.32 1.10
N MET A 166 -12.17 -8.45 0.01
CA MET A 166 -10.71 -8.42 0.00
C MET A 166 -10.21 -6.98 -0.09
N MET A 167 -9.43 -6.54 0.89
CA MET A 167 -8.73 -5.27 0.91
C MET A 167 -7.24 -5.51 0.76
N LEU A 168 -6.60 -4.74 -0.12
CA LEU A 168 -5.16 -4.83 -0.39
C LEU A 168 -4.55 -3.43 -0.39
N VAL A 169 -3.41 -3.31 0.26
CA VAL A 169 -2.50 -2.16 0.14
C VAL A 169 -1.22 -2.65 -0.50
N MET A 170 -0.88 -2.05 -1.62
CA MET A 170 0.39 -2.27 -2.31
C MET A 170 1.31 -1.10 -2.01
N LEU A 171 2.53 -1.39 -1.57
CA LEU A 171 3.51 -0.40 -1.16
C LEU A 171 4.76 -0.51 -2.01
N ARG A 172 5.30 0.63 -2.42
CA ARG A 172 6.58 0.64 -3.11
C ARG A 172 7.69 0.21 -2.16
N ASP A 173 8.50 -0.77 -2.60
CA ASP A 173 9.70 -1.16 -1.86
C ASP A 173 10.72 -0.01 -1.85
N ARG A 174 10.94 0.58 -0.67
CA ARG A 174 11.89 1.66 -0.44
C ARG A 174 12.77 1.35 0.76
N ARG A 175 13.60 0.35 0.62
CA ARG A 175 14.52 -0.07 1.71
C ARG A 175 15.39 1.03 2.28
N ARG A 176 15.63 2.11 1.53
CA ARG A 176 16.44 3.24 2.01
C ARG A 176 15.67 4.24 2.88
N VAL A 177 14.34 4.23 2.84
CA VAL A 177 13.48 5.22 3.51
C VAL A 177 12.22 4.52 4.03
N VAL A 178 12.42 3.66 5.01
CA VAL A 178 11.36 2.85 5.65
C VAL A 178 10.24 3.73 6.17
N GLU A 179 10.57 4.88 6.75
CA GLU A 179 9.61 5.83 7.31
C GLU A 179 8.62 6.33 6.26
N ARG A 180 9.06 6.45 5.01
CA ARG A 180 8.16 6.84 3.91
C ARG A 180 7.18 5.72 3.57
N THR A 181 7.63 4.49 3.59
CA THR A 181 6.78 3.32 3.39
C THR A 181 5.76 3.18 4.52
N ILE A 182 6.15 3.44 5.77
CA ILE A 182 5.25 3.46 6.92
C ILE A 182 4.17 4.54 6.73
N PHE A 183 4.56 5.75 6.34
CA PHE A 183 3.60 6.83 6.09
C PHE A 183 2.66 6.50 4.91
N SER A 184 3.20 5.98 3.81
CA SER A 184 2.39 5.57 2.65
C SER A 184 1.40 4.47 3.01
N ALA A 185 1.78 3.50 3.84
CA ALA A 185 0.88 2.45 4.31
C ALA A 185 -0.29 3.02 5.13
N ALA A 186 -0.02 3.94 6.04
CA ALA A 186 -1.05 4.61 6.83
C ALA A 186 -1.94 5.53 5.96
N HIS A 187 -1.37 6.15 4.94
CA HIS A 187 -2.10 6.96 3.97
C HIS A 187 -3.08 6.11 3.15
N GLU A 188 -2.63 4.98 2.62
CA GLU A 188 -3.51 4.03 1.90
C GLU A 188 -4.59 3.44 2.80
N LEU A 189 -4.26 3.18 4.08
CA LEU A 189 -5.24 2.80 5.08
C LEU A 189 -6.28 3.91 5.29
N GLY A 190 -5.86 5.18 5.27
CA GLY A 190 -6.75 6.33 5.31
C GLY A 190 -7.77 6.33 4.18
N HIS A 191 -7.35 6.01 2.95
CA HIS A 191 -8.29 5.86 1.83
C HIS A 191 -9.28 4.73 2.04
N LEU A 192 -8.84 3.56 2.51
CA LEU A 192 -9.73 2.43 2.79
C LEU A 192 -10.76 2.75 3.88
N VAL A 193 -10.38 3.52 4.89
CA VAL A 193 -11.23 3.87 6.04
C VAL A 193 -12.18 5.02 5.71
N LEU A 194 -11.66 6.13 5.21
CA LEU A 194 -12.42 7.37 5.04
C LEU A 194 -13.19 7.45 3.72
N HIS A 195 -12.70 6.76 2.69
CA HIS A 195 -13.19 6.92 1.32
C HIS A 195 -13.65 5.60 0.69
N PRO A 196 -14.39 4.71 1.39
CA PRO A 196 -14.82 3.43 0.84
C PRO A 196 -15.65 3.56 -0.45
N HIS A 197 -16.37 4.68 -0.59
CA HIS A 197 -17.16 5.01 -1.78
C HIS A 197 -16.32 5.14 -3.06
N LEU A 198 -15.03 5.52 -2.96
CA LEU A 198 -14.15 5.62 -4.12
C LEU A 198 -13.87 4.26 -4.78
N PHE A 199 -14.09 3.17 -4.04
CA PHE A 199 -13.89 1.79 -4.53
C PHE A 199 -15.18 1.14 -5.02
N THR A 200 -16.35 1.74 -4.78
CA THR A 200 -17.64 1.12 -5.07
C THR A 200 -18.41 1.75 -6.24
N ASN A 201 -18.18 3.02 -6.55
CA ASN A 201 -19.00 3.75 -7.51
C ASN A 201 -18.47 3.71 -8.94
N ASP A 202 -19.39 3.46 -9.88
CA ASP A 202 -19.19 3.67 -11.32
C ASP A 202 -19.14 5.17 -11.63
N GLU A 203 -18.34 5.52 -12.59
CA GLU A 203 -18.13 6.72 -13.44
C GLU A 203 -18.86 8.06 -13.16
N ARG A 204 -19.78 8.15 -12.17
CA ARG A 204 -20.71 9.30 -12.05
C ARG A 204 -20.17 10.54 -11.33
N ASP A 205 -19.01 10.46 -10.69
CA ASP A 205 -18.49 11.60 -9.93
C ASP A 205 -17.29 12.25 -10.61
N GLU A 206 -17.51 12.89 -11.76
CA GLU A 206 -16.51 13.72 -12.44
C GLU A 206 -16.17 15.02 -11.68
N GLU A 207 -16.98 15.42 -10.70
CA GLU A 207 -16.87 16.71 -9.98
C GLU A 207 -16.09 16.64 -8.65
N THR A 208 -15.52 15.51 -8.27
CA THR A 208 -14.82 15.43 -6.98
C THR A 208 -13.39 15.95 -7.07
N ASP A 209 -13.01 16.84 -6.14
CA ASP A 209 -11.64 17.35 -6.01
C ASP A 209 -10.69 16.24 -5.47
N PRO A 210 -9.79 15.70 -6.30
CA PRO A 210 -8.87 14.65 -5.85
C PRO A 210 -7.95 15.10 -4.72
N ARG A 211 -7.64 16.39 -4.63
CA ARG A 211 -6.74 16.95 -3.60
C ARG A 211 -7.34 16.83 -2.20
N ARG A 212 -8.66 16.95 -2.11
CA ARG A 212 -9.36 16.79 -0.84
C ARG A 212 -9.11 15.42 -0.22
N TYR A 213 -9.30 14.35 -0.99
CA TYR A 213 -9.09 12.97 -0.51
C TYR A 213 -7.64 12.70 -0.11
N GLU A 214 -6.70 13.26 -0.86
CA GLU A 214 -5.28 13.17 -0.52
C GLU A 214 -4.97 13.90 0.81
N ASP A 215 -5.53 15.10 1.01
CA ASP A 215 -5.34 15.86 2.24
C ASP A 215 -5.97 15.14 3.45
N GLU A 216 -7.17 14.58 3.30
CA GLU A 216 -7.85 13.80 4.34
C GLU A 216 -7.07 12.54 4.69
N ALA A 217 -6.58 11.79 3.69
CA ALA A 217 -5.75 10.60 3.91
C ALA A 217 -4.40 10.95 4.56
N ASN A 218 -3.77 12.07 4.19
CA ASN A 218 -2.55 12.55 4.82
C ASN A 218 -2.77 12.92 6.30
N ARG A 219 -3.89 13.58 6.62
CA ARG A 219 -4.25 13.89 8.01
C ARG A 219 -4.54 12.64 8.81
N PHE A 220 -5.28 11.69 8.23
CA PHE A 220 -5.50 10.39 8.84
C PHE A 220 -4.19 9.69 9.16
N ALA A 221 -3.28 9.59 8.19
CA ALA A 221 -1.97 8.97 8.39
C ALA A 221 -1.18 9.64 9.51
N GLY A 222 -1.16 10.98 9.55
CA GLY A 222 -0.50 11.74 10.61
C GLY A 222 -1.08 11.42 11.99
N ASN A 223 -2.40 11.42 12.15
CA ASN A 223 -3.07 11.11 13.41
C ASN A 223 -2.93 9.62 13.79
N PHE A 224 -3.06 8.72 12.82
CA PHE A 224 -2.90 7.29 13.05
C PHE A 224 -1.49 6.92 13.52
N LEU A 225 -0.46 7.51 12.93
CA LEU A 225 0.94 7.24 13.28
C LEU A 225 1.40 7.99 14.53
N VAL A 226 0.94 9.23 14.72
CA VAL A 226 1.34 10.14 15.81
C VAL A 226 0.08 10.78 16.42
N PRO A 227 -0.63 10.08 17.32
CA PRO A 227 -1.84 10.59 17.95
C PRO A 227 -1.58 11.89 18.72
N SER A 228 -2.56 12.81 18.69
CA SER A 228 -2.43 14.12 19.31
C SER A 228 -2.15 14.04 20.81
N ASP A 229 -2.94 13.27 21.52
CA ASP A 229 -2.84 13.12 22.98
C ASP A 229 -1.49 12.50 23.40
N GLU A 230 -1.06 11.46 22.69
CA GLU A 230 0.21 10.79 22.94
C GLU A 230 1.40 11.70 22.64
N LEU A 231 1.36 12.45 21.54
CA LEU A 231 2.41 13.40 21.22
C LEU A 231 2.53 14.49 22.30
N VAL A 232 1.40 15.02 22.75
CA VAL A 232 1.35 16.02 23.85
C VAL A 232 1.86 15.42 25.16
N ARG A 233 1.48 14.19 25.46
CA ARG A 233 1.93 13.47 26.66
C ARG A 233 3.46 13.32 26.66
N VAL A 234 4.01 12.71 25.60
CA VAL A 234 5.47 12.51 25.48
C VAL A 234 6.23 13.83 25.48
N TRP A 235 5.68 14.86 24.79
CA TRP A 235 6.28 16.19 24.76
C TRP A 235 6.45 16.78 26.15
N ASN A 236 5.45 16.63 27.01
CA ASN A 236 5.47 17.18 28.38
C ASN A 236 6.29 16.32 29.35
N GLU A 237 6.15 15.00 29.31
CA GLU A 237 6.87 14.08 30.19
C GLU A 237 8.39 14.16 29.98
N GLU A 238 8.82 14.15 28.72
CA GLU A 238 10.23 14.26 28.34
C GLU A 238 10.74 15.71 28.34
N ARG A 239 9.88 16.69 28.68
CA ARG A 239 10.22 18.12 28.72
C ARG A 239 10.87 18.61 27.43
N LEU A 240 10.32 18.20 26.26
CA LEU A 240 10.92 18.45 24.96
C LEU A 240 10.98 19.93 24.59
N ASN A 241 10.18 20.79 25.22
CA ASN A 241 10.25 22.25 25.13
C ASN A 241 11.60 22.85 25.59
N ARG A 242 12.43 22.07 26.31
CA ARG A 242 13.77 22.48 26.76
C ARG A 242 14.88 22.12 25.77
N HIS A 243 14.54 21.36 24.74
CA HIS A 243 15.47 20.92 23.71
C HIS A 243 15.37 21.79 22.45
N SER A 244 16.40 21.78 21.61
CA SER A 244 16.22 22.27 20.24
C SER A 244 15.18 21.42 19.52
N LEU A 245 14.45 22.02 18.57
CA LEU A 245 13.45 21.27 17.77
C LEU A 245 14.05 19.99 17.17
N PHE A 246 15.27 20.07 16.61
CA PHE A 246 15.97 18.91 16.06
C PHE A 246 16.10 17.77 17.08
N ASN A 247 16.60 18.06 18.28
CA ASN A 247 16.80 17.04 19.32
C ASN A 247 15.45 16.50 19.84
N ALA A 248 14.44 17.36 19.97
CA ALA A 248 13.09 16.94 20.36
C ALA A 248 12.52 15.96 19.34
N LEU A 249 12.66 16.24 18.03
CA LEU A 249 12.18 15.37 16.98
C LEU A 249 12.96 14.03 16.90
N ILE A 250 14.28 14.01 17.21
CA ILE A 250 15.04 12.76 17.33
C ILE A 250 14.48 11.87 18.44
N LEU A 251 14.15 12.46 19.60
CA LEU A 251 13.56 11.71 20.70
C LEU A 251 12.16 11.18 20.33
N LEU A 252 11.32 12.01 19.73
CA LEU A 252 9.99 11.60 19.26
C LEU A 252 10.07 10.50 18.19
N LYS A 253 11.07 10.53 17.32
CA LYS A 253 11.26 9.49 16.29
C LYS A 253 11.48 8.12 16.90
N ARG A 254 12.18 8.02 18.03
CA ARG A 254 12.39 6.76 18.74
C ARG A 254 11.12 6.19 19.36
N VAL A 255 10.13 7.06 19.63
CA VAL A 255 8.83 6.66 20.20
C VAL A 255 7.85 6.28 19.09
N PHE A 256 7.76 7.11 18.04
CA PHE A 256 6.71 6.97 17.03
C PHE A 256 7.14 6.26 15.75
N HIS A 257 8.43 5.99 15.55
CA HIS A 257 8.98 5.29 14.35
C HIS A 257 8.53 5.86 13.01
N VAL A 258 8.42 7.18 12.92
CA VAL A 258 8.00 7.89 11.71
C VAL A 258 9.08 8.86 11.23
N SER A 259 8.89 9.40 10.03
CA SER A 259 9.84 10.35 9.45
C SER A 259 9.92 11.65 10.26
N PHE A 260 11.13 12.24 10.23
CA PHE A 260 11.39 13.54 10.82
C PHE A 260 10.43 14.62 10.30
N HIS A 261 10.06 14.51 9.04
CA HIS A 261 9.11 15.40 8.39
C HIS A 261 7.67 15.23 8.94
N CYS A 262 7.22 14.02 9.16
CA CYS A 262 5.93 13.73 9.78
C CYS A 262 5.85 14.35 11.18
N LEU A 263 6.88 14.15 12.01
CA LEU A 263 6.94 14.71 13.36
C LEU A 263 6.97 16.24 13.34
N TYR A 264 7.72 16.85 12.43
CA TYR A 264 7.74 18.30 12.27
C TYR A 264 6.33 18.85 12.00
N HIS A 265 5.59 18.22 11.09
CA HIS A 265 4.21 18.62 10.79
C HIS A 265 3.30 18.47 12.00
N ARG A 266 3.35 17.35 12.71
CA ARG A 266 2.51 17.11 13.89
C ARG A 266 2.81 18.08 15.04
N VAL A 267 4.09 18.31 15.34
CA VAL A 267 4.52 19.29 16.37
C VAL A 267 4.09 20.72 16.01
N THR A 268 4.14 21.06 14.73
CA THR A 268 3.72 22.40 14.25
C THR A 268 2.20 22.54 14.29
N GLU A 269 1.46 21.54 13.87
CA GLU A 269 -0.01 21.49 13.89
C GLU A 269 -0.55 21.68 15.32
N LEU A 270 0.03 20.96 16.30
CA LEU A 270 -0.34 21.05 17.70
C LEU A 270 0.30 22.26 18.44
N LYS A 271 1.06 23.09 17.72
CA LYS A 271 1.71 24.30 18.27
C LYS A 271 2.58 24.01 19.51
N LEU A 272 3.20 22.85 19.58
CA LEU A 272 4.03 22.44 20.72
C LEU A 272 5.38 23.17 20.77
N HIS A 273 5.86 23.66 19.64
CA HIS A 273 7.09 24.43 19.53
C HIS A 273 6.81 25.79 18.87
N ALA A 274 7.52 26.84 19.29
CA ALA A 274 7.48 28.14 18.62
C ALA A 274 7.98 27.95 17.17
N GLY A 275 7.09 28.22 16.21
CA GLY A 275 7.24 27.79 14.82
C GLY A 275 8.56 28.18 14.16
N ILE A 276 9.25 27.21 13.65
CA ILE A 276 10.28 27.38 12.63
C ILE A 276 9.60 27.10 11.29
N ASP A 277 9.74 28.00 10.34
CA ASP A 277 9.22 27.75 8.99
C ASP A 277 9.96 26.55 8.32
N ARG A 278 9.31 25.96 7.32
CA ARG A 278 9.81 24.77 6.64
C ARG A 278 11.22 24.95 6.03
N ALA A 279 11.54 26.14 5.52
CA ALA A 279 12.84 26.41 4.89
C ALA A 279 13.95 26.38 5.95
N ASN A 280 13.72 27.05 7.08
CA ASN A 280 14.65 27.03 8.22
C ASN A 280 14.78 25.63 8.83
N PHE A 281 13.69 24.87 8.92
CA PHE A 281 13.72 23.49 9.36
C PHE A 281 14.62 22.62 8.47
N ILE A 282 14.42 22.67 7.14
CA ILE A 282 15.27 21.93 6.17
C ILE A 282 16.72 22.39 6.28
N HIS A 283 16.97 23.69 6.42
CA HIS A 283 18.33 24.23 6.58
C HIS A 283 18.99 23.68 7.84
N GLN A 284 18.29 23.60 8.97
CA GLN A 284 18.82 23.03 10.20
C GLN A 284 19.16 21.54 10.05
N ILE A 285 18.29 20.75 9.40
CA ILE A 285 18.59 19.34 9.13
C ILE A 285 19.85 19.21 8.29
N LYS A 286 19.96 19.93 7.17
CA LYS A 286 21.14 19.91 6.31
C LYS A 286 22.41 20.23 7.10
N LYS A 287 22.37 21.26 7.94
CA LYS A 287 23.49 21.64 8.77
C LYS A 287 23.89 20.53 9.73
N GLN A 288 22.94 19.87 10.38
CA GLN A 288 23.20 18.78 11.33
C GLN A 288 23.73 17.53 10.63
N LEU A 289 23.27 17.24 9.42
CA LEU A 289 23.72 16.09 8.63
C LEU A 289 24.98 16.39 7.80
N GLY A 290 25.52 17.61 7.83
CA GLY A 290 26.69 18.01 7.03
C GLY A 290 26.43 18.04 5.54
N ILE A 291 25.16 18.21 5.11
CA ILE A 291 24.77 18.17 3.71
C ILE A 291 24.88 19.57 3.08
N SER A 292 25.71 19.69 2.07
CA SER A 292 25.90 20.91 1.27
C SER A 292 25.21 20.78 -0.09
N GLY A 293 24.45 21.81 -0.50
CA GLY A 293 23.80 21.85 -1.81
C GLY A 293 22.37 21.26 -1.84
N PRO A 294 21.83 20.99 -3.05
CA PRO A 294 20.52 20.38 -3.21
C PRO A 294 20.50 18.97 -2.61
N ALA A 295 19.46 18.66 -1.86
CA ALA A 295 19.25 17.33 -1.29
C ALA A 295 17.81 16.89 -1.53
N ARG A 296 17.60 15.59 -1.76
CA ARG A 296 16.26 15.01 -1.79
C ARG A 296 15.75 14.90 -0.36
N MET A 297 14.42 14.88 -0.18
CA MET A 297 13.84 14.69 1.16
C MET A 297 14.31 13.38 1.82
N GLU A 298 14.59 12.37 1.02
CA GLU A 298 15.11 11.06 1.43
C GLU A 298 16.51 11.16 2.08
N ASP A 299 17.33 12.10 1.61
CA ASP A 299 18.67 12.33 2.14
C ASP A 299 18.65 13.18 3.44
N LEU A 300 17.47 13.71 3.80
CA LEU A 300 17.25 14.57 4.95
C LEU A 300 16.61 13.83 6.15
N GLU A 301 16.66 12.49 6.15
CA GLU A 301 16.14 11.68 7.25
C GLU A 301 17.25 11.37 8.26
N PRO A 302 17.25 11.99 9.45
CA PRO A 302 18.22 11.68 10.49
C PRO A 302 17.90 10.34 11.13
N ASP A 303 18.94 9.54 11.44
CA ASP A 303 18.80 8.24 12.12
C ASP A 303 17.72 7.35 11.46
N PRO A 304 17.90 6.97 10.16
CA PRO A 304 16.87 6.25 9.42
C PRO A 304 16.59 4.88 10.05
N LEU A 305 15.33 4.48 10.02
CA LEU A 305 14.90 3.17 10.48
C LEU A 305 15.53 2.05 9.65
N LYS A 306 15.80 0.93 10.29
CA LYS A 306 16.35 -0.24 9.59
C LYS A 306 15.26 -0.95 8.78
N PRO A 307 15.56 -1.35 7.56
CA PRO A 307 14.60 -2.07 6.70
C PRO A 307 14.05 -3.35 7.32
N ASP A 308 14.87 -4.08 8.06
CA ASP A 308 14.55 -5.37 8.67
C ASP A 308 13.25 -5.36 9.49
N VAL A 309 12.89 -4.21 10.08
CA VAL A 309 11.69 -4.08 10.89
C VAL A 309 10.43 -4.21 10.03
N LEU A 310 10.43 -3.65 8.83
CA LEU A 310 9.27 -3.59 7.96
C LEU A 310 9.14 -4.83 7.05
N TYR A 311 10.27 -5.35 6.56
CA TYR A 311 10.30 -6.37 5.52
C TYR A 311 10.44 -7.80 6.03
N ARG A 312 10.78 -7.99 7.32
CA ARG A 312 11.00 -9.31 7.94
C ARG A 312 9.83 -10.29 7.88
N THR A 313 8.61 -9.81 7.69
CA THR A 313 7.41 -10.65 7.84
C THR A 313 6.29 -10.29 6.88
N ASN A 314 6.58 -10.31 5.59
CA ASN A 314 5.53 -10.23 4.58
C ASN A 314 4.68 -11.52 4.66
N ARG A 315 3.40 -11.39 5.01
CA ARG A 315 2.47 -12.52 5.14
C ARG A 315 2.35 -13.32 3.84
N PHE A 316 2.31 -12.65 2.69
CA PHE A 316 2.23 -13.32 1.40
C PHE A 316 3.41 -14.28 1.19
N SER A 317 4.65 -13.80 1.37
CA SER A 317 5.85 -14.62 1.25
C SER A 317 5.85 -15.77 2.25
N ARG A 318 5.43 -15.53 3.49
CA ARG A 318 5.31 -16.60 4.52
C ARG A 318 4.31 -17.67 4.12
N LEU A 319 3.17 -17.32 3.54
CA LEU A 319 2.16 -18.29 3.09
C LEU A 319 2.68 -19.10 1.91
N VAL A 320 3.31 -18.46 0.92
CA VAL A 320 3.91 -19.15 -0.24
C VAL A 320 4.99 -20.13 0.21
N ARG A 321 5.89 -19.67 1.09
CA ARG A 321 6.93 -20.53 1.67
C ARG A 321 6.33 -21.69 2.45
N SER A 322 5.36 -21.43 3.32
CA SER A 322 4.69 -22.47 4.11
C SER A 322 4.03 -23.52 3.22
N ALA A 323 3.35 -23.09 2.17
CA ALA A 323 2.74 -24.00 1.20
C ALA A 323 3.78 -24.84 0.45
N PHE A 324 4.92 -24.25 0.09
CA PHE A 324 6.02 -24.96 -0.55
C PHE A 324 6.65 -26.01 0.38
N LEU A 325 6.95 -25.62 1.62
CA LEU A 325 7.56 -26.54 2.61
C LEU A 325 6.61 -27.66 3.05
N GLN A 326 5.30 -27.51 2.84
CA GLN A 326 4.28 -28.53 3.08
C GLN A 326 3.94 -29.35 1.82
N ASP A 327 4.71 -29.20 0.74
CA ASP A 327 4.48 -29.86 -0.56
C ASP A 327 3.08 -29.57 -1.17
N LEU A 328 2.43 -28.48 -0.77
CA LEU A 328 1.14 -28.04 -1.34
C LEU A 328 1.31 -27.37 -2.72
N ILE A 329 2.47 -26.76 -2.95
CA ILE A 329 2.83 -26.13 -4.22
C ILE A 329 4.26 -26.48 -4.63
N GLY A 330 4.51 -26.54 -5.94
CA GLY A 330 5.87 -26.75 -6.49
C GLY A 330 6.54 -25.43 -6.90
N VAL A 331 7.82 -25.52 -7.31
CA VAL A 331 8.65 -24.36 -7.74
C VAL A 331 7.98 -23.52 -8.82
N SER A 332 7.33 -24.16 -9.82
CA SER A 332 6.61 -23.41 -10.88
C SER A 332 5.49 -22.54 -10.32
N LYS A 333 4.80 -23.01 -9.28
CA LYS A 333 3.75 -22.22 -8.63
C LYS A 333 4.35 -21.09 -7.77
N VAL A 334 5.49 -21.33 -7.14
CA VAL A 334 6.25 -20.26 -6.46
C VAL A 334 6.65 -19.16 -7.45
N ALA A 335 7.14 -19.54 -8.65
CA ALA A 335 7.45 -18.58 -9.72
C ALA A 335 6.24 -17.74 -10.15
N GLU A 336 5.09 -18.38 -10.30
CA GLU A 336 3.82 -17.71 -10.63
C GLU A 336 3.38 -16.74 -9.52
N MET A 337 3.41 -17.16 -8.26
CA MET A 337 3.01 -16.38 -7.09
C MET A 337 3.86 -15.10 -6.96
N PHE A 338 5.16 -15.21 -7.06
CA PHE A 338 6.08 -14.06 -6.98
C PHE A 338 6.24 -13.31 -8.30
N GLN A 339 5.65 -13.80 -9.39
CA GLN A 339 5.78 -13.21 -10.73
C GLN A 339 7.26 -13.11 -11.18
N VAL A 340 8.06 -14.10 -10.84
CA VAL A 340 9.48 -14.22 -11.20
C VAL A 340 9.72 -15.36 -12.19
N PRO A 341 10.83 -15.35 -12.93
CA PRO A 341 11.24 -16.51 -13.73
C PRO A 341 11.47 -17.76 -12.87
N VAL A 342 11.31 -18.95 -13.47
CA VAL A 342 11.41 -20.23 -12.75
C VAL A 342 12.78 -20.45 -12.15
N ASP A 343 13.85 -20.02 -12.84
CA ASP A 343 15.22 -20.07 -12.34
C ASP A 343 15.39 -19.27 -11.04
N ARG A 344 14.80 -18.09 -10.97
CA ARG A 344 14.79 -17.31 -9.73
C ARG A 344 13.99 -17.98 -8.62
N ALA A 345 12.83 -18.56 -8.93
CA ALA A 345 12.06 -19.33 -7.96
C ALA A 345 12.82 -20.56 -7.44
N MET A 346 13.65 -21.21 -8.28
CA MET A 346 14.53 -22.29 -7.84
C MET A 346 15.58 -21.81 -6.83
N GLU A 347 16.18 -20.65 -7.04
CA GLU A 347 17.11 -20.05 -6.08
C GLU A 347 16.42 -19.78 -4.73
N ILE A 348 15.25 -19.13 -4.76
CA ILE A 348 14.45 -18.81 -3.59
C ILE A 348 14.10 -20.07 -2.79
N THR A 349 13.57 -21.09 -3.46
CA THR A 349 13.16 -22.34 -2.80
C THR A 349 14.36 -23.13 -2.28
N ALA A 350 15.49 -23.07 -2.97
CA ALA A 350 16.74 -23.68 -2.49
C ALA A 350 17.25 -23.01 -1.21
N GLU A 351 17.08 -21.70 -1.06
CA GLU A 351 17.39 -20.99 0.18
C GLU A 351 16.50 -21.44 1.33
N TRP A 352 15.20 -21.60 1.11
CA TRP A 352 14.26 -22.06 2.14
C TRP A 352 14.56 -23.48 2.67
N LEU A 353 15.20 -24.30 1.86
CA LEU A 353 15.57 -25.67 2.21
C LEU A 353 16.93 -25.79 2.93
N ARG A 354 17.69 -24.69 3.06
CA ARG A 354 18.99 -24.71 3.75
C ARG A 354 18.80 -24.98 5.24
N PRO A 355 19.60 -25.88 5.84
CA PRO A 355 19.61 -26.06 7.30
C PRO A 355 19.99 -24.75 8.01
N GLY A 356 19.22 -24.35 9.00
CA GLY A 356 19.46 -23.12 9.74
C GLY A 356 18.97 -21.85 9.04
N TYR A 357 18.15 -21.98 7.98
CA TYR A 357 17.43 -20.85 7.43
C TYR A 357 16.49 -20.31 8.52
N GLU A 358 17.02 -19.39 9.31
CA GLU A 358 16.19 -18.52 10.13
C GLU A 358 15.54 -17.51 9.19
N LEU A 359 14.36 -17.01 9.54
CA LEU A 359 13.62 -15.95 8.81
C LEU A 359 14.43 -14.63 8.77
N VAL A 360 15.67 -14.73 8.30
CA VAL A 360 16.55 -13.60 8.08
C VAL A 360 16.31 -13.19 6.64
N ASP A 361 15.52 -12.16 6.48
CA ASP A 361 15.42 -11.39 5.27
C ASP A 361 14.75 -12.07 4.04
N ASP A 362 13.42 -12.18 4.04
CA ASP A 362 12.64 -12.27 2.77
C ASP A 362 12.75 -10.98 1.94
N GLY A 363 13.67 -10.14 2.29
CA GLY A 363 13.87 -8.81 1.74
C GLY A 363 14.63 -8.75 0.42
N ASP A 364 15.12 -9.88 -0.10
CA ASP A 364 15.75 -9.99 -1.43
C ASP A 364 14.86 -10.68 -2.49
N LEU A 365 13.55 -10.86 -2.17
CA LEU A 365 12.55 -11.44 -3.07
C LEU A 365 11.77 -10.40 -3.83
#